data_6533a2df85f77ef307e239f484f56c00
#
_entry.id   6533a2df85f77ef307e239f484f56c00
#
_cell.length_a   1.000
_cell.length_b   1.000
_cell.length_c   1.000
_cell.angle_alpha   90.00
_cell.angle_beta   90.00
_cell.angle_gamma   90.00
#
_symmetry.space_group_name_H-M   'P 1'
#
loop_
_entity.id
_entity.type
_entity.pdbx_description
1 polymer ?
#
loop_
_entity_poly.entity_id
_entity_poly.type
_entity_poly.pdbx_seq_one_letter_code
_entity_poly.pdbx_strand_id
1 'polypeptide(L)'
;MDYTAGDKFVLQFGSTYPPDTIYLDITDMPEFPDNTFDFIFCSHVLEYINEDKKALKELYRVLKPGGKAIISVPINFGTYQTLEDPSVTDPKEQERLYGDTGHLRYYGDDYFERVQEAGFKTNFIPVADFITPEMIKKCVIKPLDIVHLCYK
;
A
#
# COMPACT_ATOMS: atom_id res chain seq x y z
N MET A 1 -2.13 2.85 22.59
CA MET A 1 -2.60 2.77 21.18
C MET A 1 -2.64 1.29 20.88
N ASP A 2 -3.82 0.76 20.57
CA ASP A 2 -3.93 -0.63 20.15
C ASP A 2 -3.45 -0.73 18.69
N TYR A 3 -2.53 -1.65 18.45
CA TYR A 3 -1.87 -1.81 17.16
C TYR A 3 -1.92 -3.28 16.74
N THR A 4 -2.28 -3.55 15.50
CA THR A 4 -2.25 -4.88 14.91
C THR A 4 -1.31 -4.87 13.71
N ALA A 5 -0.26 -5.69 13.76
CA ALA A 5 0.60 -5.96 12.61
C ALA A 5 0.11 -7.22 11.91
N GLY A 6 0.02 -7.17 10.60
CA GLY A 6 -0.39 -8.32 9.79
C GLY A 6 0.47 -8.48 8.54
N ASP A 7 0.76 -9.74 8.20
CA ASP A 7 1.45 -10.09 6.97
C ASP A 7 1.04 -11.48 6.48
N LYS A 8 0.93 -11.65 5.17
CA LYS A 8 0.52 -12.93 4.54
C LYS A 8 1.56 -14.03 4.70
N PHE A 9 2.82 -13.67 4.83
CA PHE A 9 3.94 -14.62 4.89
C PHE A 9 4.44 -14.90 6.31
N VAL A 10 3.76 -14.38 7.35
CA VAL A 10 4.17 -14.57 8.74
C VAL A 10 4.28 -16.05 9.14
N LEU A 11 3.44 -16.91 8.59
CA LEU A 11 3.49 -18.36 8.86
C LEU A 11 4.72 -19.03 8.24
N GLN A 12 5.27 -18.45 7.16
CA GLN A 12 6.45 -18.98 6.47
C GLN A 12 7.75 -18.42 7.05
N PHE A 13 7.77 -17.14 7.42
CA PHE A 13 8.95 -16.39 7.84
C PHE A 13 8.82 -15.80 9.26
N GLY A 14 8.03 -16.44 10.11
CA GLY A 14 7.62 -15.92 11.42
C GLY A 14 8.75 -15.39 12.30
N SER A 15 9.97 -16.00 12.24
CA SER A 15 11.11 -15.56 13.02
C SER A 15 11.67 -14.18 12.61
N THR A 16 11.28 -13.66 11.45
CA THR A 16 11.70 -12.34 10.95
C THR A 16 10.71 -11.22 11.28
N TYR A 17 9.53 -11.59 11.78
CA TYR A 17 8.46 -10.65 12.13
C TYR A 17 8.42 -10.38 13.64
N PRO A 18 7.88 -9.23 14.07
CA PRO A 18 7.54 -9.01 15.48
C PRO A 18 6.64 -10.14 16.04
N PRO A 19 6.79 -10.52 17.33
CA PRO A 19 6.09 -11.68 17.89
C PRO A 19 4.56 -11.68 17.77
N ASP A 20 3.96 -10.49 17.74
CA ASP A 20 2.50 -10.31 17.71
C ASP A 20 1.96 -10.09 16.28
N THR A 21 2.77 -10.32 15.24
CA THR A 21 2.31 -10.21 13.86
C THR A 21 1.38 -11.37 13.53
N ILE A 22 0.18 -11.06 13.08
CA ILE A 22 -0.82 -12.07 12.69
C ILE A 22 -0.72 -12.41 11.19
N TYR A 23 -1.19 -13.60 10.82
CA TYR A 23 -1.46 -13.88 9.41
C TYR A 23 -2.59 -12.99 8.92
N LEU A 24 -2.36 -12.30 7.80
CA LEU A 24 -3.34 -11.38 7.22
C LEU A 24 -3.23 -11.37 5.70
N ASP A 25 -4.32 -11.75 5.02
CA ASP A 25 -4.51 -11.52 3.59
C ASP A 25 -5.41 -10.29 3.40
N ILE A 26 -4.85 -9.20 2.95
CA ILE A 26 -5.60 -7.95 2.79
C ILE A 26 -6.68 -7.98 1.70
N THR A 27 -6.75 -9.06 0.91
CA THR A 27 -7.84 -9.28 -0.05
C THR A 27 -9.08 -9.90 0.57
N ASP A 28 -8.97 -10.44 1.79
CA ASP A 28 -10.06 -11.08 2.53
C ASP A 28 -9.74 -11.08 4.02
N MET A 29 -10.35 -10.18 4.77
CA MET A 29 -10.09 -9.95 6.20
C MET A 29 -11.33 -10.23 7.05
N PRO A 30 -11.88 -11.48 7.05
CA PRO A 30 -13.13 -11.82 7.75
C PRO A 30 -13.02 -11.69 9.27
N GLU A 31 -11.81 -11.76 9.83
CA GLU A 31 -11.53 -11.57 11.25
C GLU A 31 -11.80 -10.15 11.75
N PHE A 32 -11.84 -9.18 10.84
CA PHE A 32 -12.14 -7.79 11.18
C PHE A 32 -13.51 -7.37 10.67
N PRO A 33 -14.43 -7.00 11.57
CA PRO A 33 -15.70 -6.38 11.20
C PRO A 33 -15.51 -5.08 10.39
N ASP A 34 -16.57 -4.65 9.73
CA ASP A 34 -16.61 -3.32 9.12
C ASP A 34 -16.30 -2.24 10.16
N ASN A 35 -15.59 -1.20 9.75
CA ASN A 35 -15.31 -0.04 10.59
C ASN A 35 -14.56 -0.38 11.89
N THR A 36 -13.54 -1.19 11.80
CA THR A 36 -12.71 -1.62 12.94
C THR A 36 -11.60 -0.63 13.27
N PHE A 37 -10.88 -0.15 12.25
CA PHE A 37 -9.65 0.62 12.44
C PHE A 37 -9.86 2.13 12.30
N ASP A 38 -9.22 2.90 13.16
CA ASP A 38 -9.19 4.36 13.05
C ASP A 38 -8.12 4.82 12.05
N PHE A 39 -7.06 4.01 11.91
CA PHE A 39 -5.94 4.29 11.02
C PHE A 39 -5.37 2.99 10.42
N ILE A 40 -5.04 3.03 9.13
CA ILE A 40 -4.38 1.93 8.43
C ILE A 40 -3.08 2.43 7.79
N PHE A 41 -2.02 1.63 7.90
CA PHE A 41 -0.76 1.84 7.18
C PHE A 41 -0.49 0.63 6.28
N CYS A 42 -0.57 0.82 4.98
CA CYS A 42 -0.31 -0.19 3.96
C CYS A 42 0.68 0.39 2.95
N SER A 43 1.94 0.01 3.05
CA SER A 43 3.02 0.57 2.24
C SER A 43 3.82 -0.54 1.59
N HIS A 44 3.98 -0.46 0.28
CA HIS A 44 4.70 -1.45 -0.53
C HIS A 44 4.13 -2.87 -0.35
N VAL A 45 2.83 -3.01 -0.53
CA VAL A 45 2.11 -4.29 -0.43
C VAL A 45 1.30 -4.57 -1.70
N LEU A 46 0.58 -3.56 -2.22
CA LEU A 46 -0.38 -3.78 -3.31
C LEU A 46 0.27 -4.22 -4.62
N GLU A 47 1.52 -3.85 -4.86
CA GLU A 47 2.29 -4.27 -6.02
C GLU A 47 2.54 -5.78 -6.08
N TYR A 48 2.44 -6.47 -4.93
CA TYR A 48 2.56 -7.93 -4.80
C TYR A 48 1.21 -8.66 -4.80
N ILE A 49 0.10 -7.93 -4.81
CA ILE A 49 -1.25 -8.50 -4.68
C ILE A 49 -1.91 -8.64 -6.05
N ASN A 50 -2.32 -9.85 -6.43
CA ASN A 50 -3.02 -10.07 -7.69
C ASN A 50 -4.30 -9.23 -7.80
N GLU A 51 -5.14 -9.26 -6.78
CA GLU A 51 -6.44 -8.59 -6.71
C GLU A 51 -6.36 -7.29 -5.91
N ASP A 52 -5.51 -6.34 -6.34
CA ASP A 52 -5.28 -5.07 -5.66
C ASP A 52 -6.57 -4.26 -5.44
N LYS A 53 -7.50 -4.27 -6.40
CA LYS A 53 -8.81 -3.61 -6.26
C LYS A 53 -9.67 -4.25 -5.16
N LYS A 54 -9.56 -5.57 -4.97
CA LYS A 54 -10.24 -6.27 -3.88
C LYS A 54 -9.62 -5.91 -2.54
N ALA A 55 -8.28 -5.89 -2.47
CA ALA A 55 -7.54 -5.44 -1.29
C ALA A 55 -7.92 -4.01 -0.88
N LEU A 56 -7.97 -3.08 -1.84
CA LEU A 56 -8.40 -1.70 -1.58
C LEU A 56 -9.82 -1.61 -1.01
N LYS A 57 -10.76 -2.42 -1.51
CA LYS A 57 -12.14 -2.48 -0.98
C LYS A 57 -12.19 -3.02 0.44
N GLU A 58 -11.39 -4.05 0.75
CA GLU A 58 -11.30 -4.59 2.10
C GLU A 58 -10.67 -3.57 3.08
N LEU A 59 -9.59 -2.91 2.69
CA LEU A 59 -9.00 -1.82 3.48
C LEU A 59 -10.02 -0.71 3.74
N TYR A 60 -10.82 -0.35 2.74
CA TYR A 60 -11.92 0.62 2.91
C TYR A 60 -13.01 0.09 3.85
N ARG A 61 -13.40 -1.18 3.73
CA ARG A 61 -14.43 -1.80 4.57
C ARG A 61 -14.08 -1.73 6.05
N VAL A 62 -12.85 -2.14 6.39
CA VAL A 62 -12.41 -2.22 7.80
C VAL A 62 -12.01 -0.86 8.39
N LEU A 63 -11.80 0.17 7.57
CA LEU A 63 -11.56 1.52 8.06
C LEU A 63 -12.86 2.16 8.55
N LYS A 64 -12.83 2.85 9.70
CA LYS A 64 -13.97 3.57 10.26
C LYS A 64 -14.36 4.78 9.40
N PRO A 65 -15.64 5.19 9.40
CA PRO A 65 -16.02 6.52 8.89
C PRO A 65 -15.22 7.62 9.59
N GLY A 66 -14.62 8.51 8.81
CA GLY A 66 -13.67 9.52 9.30
C GLY A 66 -12.27 9.00 9.62
N GLY A 67 -12.03 7.71 9.47
CA GLY A 67 -10.70 7.08 9.57
C GLY A 67 -9.78 7.50 8.43
N LYS A 68 -8.49 7.26 8.63
CA LYS A 68 -7.44 7.62 7.67
C LYS A 68 -6.59 6.41 7.32
N ALA A 69 -6.11 6.36 6.09
CA ALA A 69 -5.14 5.34 5.68
C ALA A 69 -3.99 6.00 4.91
N ILE A 70 -2.78 5.51 5.12
CA ILE A 70 -1.66 5.73 4.21
C ILE A 70 -1.53 4.45 3.38
N ILE A 71 -1.75 4.58 2.07
CA ILE A 71 -1.63 3.46 1.13
C ILE A 71 -0.63 3.88 0.05
N SER A 72 0.59 3.34 0.14
CA SER A 72 1.70 3.76 -0.72
C SER A 72 2.18 2.60 -1.59
N VAL A 73 2.45 2.90 -2.85
CA VAL A 73 3.02 2.00 -3.86
C VAL A 73 4.08 2.76 -4.66
N PRO A 74 5.02 2.08 -5.32
CA PRO A 74 5.87 2.70 -6.32
C PRO A 74 5.03 3.15 -7.52
N ILE A 75 5.14 4.43 -7.90
CA ILE A 75 4.40 5.00 -9.04
C ILE A 75 5.39 5.49 -10.09
N ASN A 76 5.15 5.12 -11.35
CA ASN A 76 5.82 5.67 -12.51
C ASN A 76 5.08 6.93 -12.97
N PHE A 77 5.40 8.05 -12.32
CA PHE A 77 4.79 9.34 -12.67
C PHE A 77 5.04 9.71 -14.12
N GLY A 78 3.99 10.19 -14.79
CA GLY A 78 4.01 10.54 -16.21
C GLY A 78 3.64 9.39 -17.15
N THR A 79 3.35 8.21 -16.59
CA THR A 79 2.71 7.10 -17.31
C THR A 79 1.32 6.92 -16.73
N TYR A 80 0.29 7.18 -17.54
CA TYR A 80 -1.09 7.11 -17.04
C TYR A 80 -1.47 5.69 -16.64
N GLN A 81 -1.26 4.72 -17.54
CA GLN A 81 -1.72 3.35 -17.34
C GLN A 81 -0.70 2.53 -16.54
N THR A 82 -1.19 1.84 -15.51
CA THR A 82 -0.44 0.81 -14.78
C THR A 82 0.04 -0.26 -15.75
N LEU A 83 1.33 -0.57 -15.72
CA LEU A 83 1.92 -1.67 -16.44
C LEU A 83 1.70 -2.95 -15.64
N GLU A 84 0.89 -3.87 -16.15
CA GLU A 84 0.64 -5.18 -15.54
C GLU A 84 0.32 -6.21 -16.62
N ASP A 85 0.89 -7.40 -16.48
CA ASP A 85 0.61 -8.57 -17.34
C ASP A 85 0.66 -9.85 -16.48
N PRO A 86 -0.50 -10.49 -16.23
CA PRO A 86 -0.58 -11.70 -15.42
C PRO A 86 0.22 -12.89 -15.97
N SER A 87 0.62 -12.86 -17.25
CA SER A 87 1.45 -13.91 -17.85
C SER A 87 2.93 -13.83 -17.46
N VAL A 88 3.38 -12.69 -16.93
CA VAL A 88 4.76 -12.47 -16.47
C VAL A 88 4.95 -13.09 -15.09
N THR A 89 5.52 -14.30 -15.08
CA THR A 89 5.77 -15.07 -13.84
C THR A 89 7.26 -15.27 -13.54
N ASP A 90 8.14 -14.98 -14.49
CA ASP A 90 9.59 -15.06 -14.28
C ASP A 90 10.08 -13.90 -13.40
N PRO A 91 10.78 -14.17 -12.27
CA PRO A 91 11.19 -13.13 -11.33
C PRO A 91 12.12 -12.08 -11.93
N LYS A 92 13.00 -12.45 -12.87
CA LYS A 92 13.91 -11.49 -13.53
C LYS A 92 13.16 -10.59 -14.49
N GLU A 93 12.14 -11.12 -15.15
CA GLU A 93 11.28 -10.32 -16.03
C GLU A 93 10.38 -9.38 -15.22
N GLN A 94 9.88 -9.82 -14.05
CA GLN A 94 9.17 -8.95 -13.10
C GLN A 94 10.07 -7.81 -12.64
N GLU A 95 11.30 -8.10 -12.20
CA GLU A 95 12.26 -7.07 -11.82
C GLU A 95 12.52 -6.07 -12.95
N ARG A 96 12.71 -6.57 -14.17
CA ARG A 96 12.96 -5.73 -15.35
C ARG A 96 11.78 -4.81 -15.69
N LEU A 97 10.55 -5.33 -15.62
CA LEU A 97 9.34 -4.61 -16.01
C LEU A 97 8.77 -3.75 -14.89
N TYR A 98 8.79 -4.24 -13.67
CA TYR A 98 8.05 -3.67 -12.54
C TYR A 98 8.95 -3.15 -11.41
N GLY A 99 10.27 -3.32 -11.54
CA GLY A 99 11.26 -2.72 -10.65
C GLY A 99 11.73 -3.57 -9.49
N ASP A 100 11.04 -4.70 -9.20
CA ASP A 100 11.50 -5.67 -8.19
C ASP A 100 10.95 -7.07 -8.49
N THR A 101 11.64 -8.09 -7.92
CA THR A 101 11.19 -9.48 -7.98
C THR A 101 9.90 -9.67 -7.19
N GLY A 102 8.93 -10.37 -7.78
CA GLY A 102 7.63 -10.60 -7.16
C GLY A 102 6.62 -9.46 -7.34
N HIS A 103 7.02 -8.30 -7.86
CA HIS A 103 6.07 -7.30 -8.30
C HIS A 103 5.22 -7.84 -9.45
N LEU A 104 3.93 -7.62 -9.38
CA LEU A 104 2.95 -8.03 -10.38
C LEU A 104 2.57 -6.87 -11.30
N ARG A 105 2.97 -5.64 -10.90
CA ARG A 105 2.70 -4.41 -11.63
C ARG A 105 3.64 -3.28 -11.25
N TYR A 106 3.73 -2.31 -12.15
CA TYR A 106 4.28 -1.00 -11.89
C TYR A 106 3.17 0.04 -12.10
N TYR A 107 2.72 0.66 -11.03
CA TYR A 107 1.60 1.58 -11.06
C TYR A 107 1.90 2.82 -11.89
N GLY A 108 0.91 3.24 -12.68
CA GLY A 108 0.83 4.55 -13.32
C GLY A 108 -0.07 5.51 -12.53
N ASP A 109 -0.40 6.63 -13.15
CA ASP A 109 -1.27 7.65 -12.54
C ASP A 109 -2.71 7.15 -12.31
N ASP A 110 -3.16 6.07 -13.02
CA ASP A 110 -4.45 5.40 -12.80
C ASP A 110 -4.57 4.70 -11.43
N TYR A 111 -3.46 4.58 -10.68
CA TYR A 111 -3.48 4.12 -9.29
C TYR A 111 -4.47 4.92 -8.43
N PHE A 112 -4.50 6.23 -8.63
CA PHE A 112 -5.37 7.12 -7.86
C PHE A 112 -6.86 6.86 -8.13
N GLU A 113 -7.20 6.50 -9.35
CA GLU A 113 -8.56 6.11 -9.72
C GLU A 113 -8.94 4.77 -9.07
N ARG A 114 -8.02 3.80 -9.03
CA ARG A 114 -8.24 2.51 -8.33
C ARG A 114 -8.55 2.72 -6.84
N VAL A 115 -7.84 3.63 -6.17
CA VAL A 115 -8.08 3.97 -4.77
C VAL A 115 -9.45 4.65 -4.60
N GLN A 116 -9.81 5.57 -5.49
CA GLN A 116 -11.12 6.24 -5.46
C GLN A 116 -12.28 5.28 -5.79
N GLU A 117 -12.11 4.35 -6.72
CA GLU A 117 -13.09 3.31 -7.05
C GLU A 117 -13.40 2.40 -5.84
N ALA A 118 -12.45 2.23 -4.92
CA ALA A 118 -12.68 1.50 -3.68
C ALA A 118 -13.51 2.29 -2.65
N GLY A 119 -13.71 3.61 -2.87
CA GLY A 119 -14.49 4.52 -2.03
C GLY A 119 -13.68 5.57 -1.29
N PHE A 120 -12.37 5.51 -1.29
CA PHE A 120 -11.52 6.48 -0.61
C PHE A 120 -11.58 7.86 -1.25
N LYS A 121 -11.57 8.90 -0.42
CA LYS A 121 -11.13 10.23 -0.81
C LYS A 121 -9.62 10.32 -0.61
N THR A 122 -8.90 10.92 -1.55
CA THR A 122 -7.43 10.96 -1.52
C THR A 122 -6.92 12.39 -1.39
N ASN A 123 -5.85 12.56 -0.65
CA ASN A 123 -5.08 13.78 -0.58
C ASN A 123 -3.58 13.44 -0.71
N PHE A 124 -2.90 14.15 -1.60
CA PHE A 124 -1.47 13.96 -1.84
C PHE A 124 -0.72 15.08 -1.15
N ILE A 125 0.03 14.72 -0.12
CA ILE A 125 0.74 15.68 0.71
C ILE A 125 2.23 15.54 0.41
N PRO A 126 2.87 16.55 -0.21
CA PRO A 126 4.32 16.56 -0.36
C PRO A 126 4.98 16.43 1.02
N VAL A 127 5.95 15.55 1.13
CA VAL A 127 6.66 15.34 2.39
C VAL A 127 7.29 16.65 2.90
N ALA A 128 7.73 17.50 2.00
CA ALA A 128 8.29 18.82 2.32
C ALA A 128 7.32 19.77 3.03
N ASP A 129 6.01 19.51 2.98
CA ASP A 129 4.99 20.39 3.60
C ASP A 129 4.84 20.16 5.11
N PHE A 130 5.35 19.05 5.64
CA PHE A 130 5.14 18.69 7.05
C PHE A 130 6.40 18.21 7.81
N ILE A 131 7.54 18.09 7.15
CA ILE A 131 8.81 17.78 7.81
C ILE A 131 9.88 18.82 7.48
N THR A 132 10.80 19.00 8.42
CA THR A 132 11.84 20.01 8.28
C THR A 132 12.93 19.56 7.29
N PRO A 133 13.67 20.50 6.65
CA PRO A 133 14.80 20.16 5.80
C PRO A 133 15.87 19.30 6.48
N GLU A 134 16.06 19.48 7.81
CA GLU A 134 16.98 18.65 8.61
C GLU A 134 16.48 17.21 8.67
N MET A 135 15.17 16.99 8.87
CA MET A 135 14.58 15.65 8.89
C MET A 135 14.64 15.00 7.52
N ILE A 136 14.35 15.74 6.44
CA ILE A 136 14.50 15.26 5.06
C ILE A 136 15.93 14.73 4.84
N LYS A 137 16.94 15.50 5.22
CA LYS A 137 18.34 15.12 5.09
C LYS A 137 18.71 13.92 5.98
N LYS A 138 18.27 13.93 7.26
CA LYS A 138 18.56 12.86 8.22
C LYS A 138 17.95 11.52 7.83
N CYS A 139 16.74 11.53 7.29
CA CYS A 139 15.98 10.33 6.93
C CYS A 139 16.18 9.92 5.46
N VAL A 140 17.03 10.66 4.71
CA VAL A 140 17.31 10.40 3.27
C VAL A 140 16.03 10.38 2.42
N ILE A 141 15.05 11.21 2.78
CA ILE A 141 13.79 11.35 2.06
C ILE A 141 14.00 12.25 0.84
N LYS A 142 13.39 11.91 -0.28
CA LYS A 142 13.43 12.78 -1.44
C LYS A 142 12.42 13.93 -1.25
N PRO A 143 12.80 15.19 -1.56
CA PRO A 143 11.89 16.34 -1.39
C PRO A 143 10.57 16.24 -2.16
N LEU A 144 10.56 15.45 -3.24
CA LEU A 144 9.38 15.22 -4.08
C LEU A 144 8.56 13.99 -3.68
N ASP A 145 8.96 13.29 -2.61
CA ASP A 145 8.15 12.18 -2.11
C ASP A 145 6.80 12.70 -1.61
N ILE A 146 5.76 11.92 -1.88
CA ILE A 146 4.36 12.25 -1.60
C ILE A 146 3.79 11.20 -0.66
N VAL A 147 3.10 11.66 0.37
CA VAL A 147 2.27 10.76 1.20
C VAL A 147 0.89 10.65 0.59
N HIS A 148 0.50 9.43 0.26
CA HIS A 148 -0.84 9.11 -0.25
C HIS A 148 -1.78 8.91 0.95
N LEU A 149 -2.40 10.01 1.40
CA LEU A 149 -3.34 9.98 2.51
C LEU A 149 -4.75 9.76 1.99
N CYS A 150 -5.38 8.70 2.46
CA CYS A 150 -6.71 8.26 2.07
C CYS A 150 -7.68 8.43 3.25
N TYR A 151 -8.95 8.74 2.96
CA TYR A 151 -10.01 8.97 3.95
C TYR A 151 -11.25 8.15 3.60
N LYS A 152 -11.94 7.64 4.60
CA LYS A 152 -13.28 7.09 4.48
C LYS A 152 -14.34 8.12 4.85
#